data_fc921010c6f2662822182ac64bf1539e
#
_entry.id   fc921010c6f2662822182ac64bf1539e
#
_cell.length_a   1.000
_cell.length_b   1.000
_cell.length_c   1.000
_cell.angle_alpha   90.00
_cell.angle_beta   90.00
_cell.angle_gamma   90.00
#
_symmetry.space_group_name_H-M   'P 1'
#
loop_
_entity.id
_entity.type
_entity.pdbx_description
1 polymer ?
#
loop_
_entity_poly.entity_id
_entity_poly.type
_entity_poly.pdbx_seq_one_letter_code
_entity_poly.pdbx_strand_id
1 'polypeptide(L)'
;MTLILSLLLAAADPTARPAIDPVVEAALASAGPGTRIGLVVTDDQGREIVAIRPDDRFVPASNTKIFTTAAAFALLDTGSADGGGGATVRLDGSDVVLSGHGDARLSSAPDCVTDCLAQLAQAVAARTRVVHDVVGDDSAFPDERWPQGMSWNNMPSRYGTAISALTIDDNVATITVVPGKAGAAPTIAGDGYYRIDNRATTIGTKVTLNVTRDPNTDLLRVTGTIPVGNAPETLTFAIDDPAHRAAWRLAAALRSLGVRVTGTVAVRHRPLSESDDPIKRGMAPPPRPQDPPVLARLTTQPLVDDLRLTNKVSQNLHAELLIRRIGAIAGTGSVADGQKAVRAMLDGAGVDRWSYDFADGAGMSNYNRLTPRAAVRFLRWTQTQTWGAAWRETLPVGGLDGTLARRFRGTPLDRKLFAKTGTLNAANALSGFLMAASGRTLVFSALANDMPGDASATSAVDKALLAVAGAN
;
A
#
# COMPACT_ATOMS: atom_id res chain seq x y z
N MET A 1 -42.99 -63.12 8.51
CA MET A 1 -43.34 -61.71 8.40
C MET A 1 -42.15 -60.91 8.93
N THR A 2 -41.22 -60.54 8.05
CA THR A 2 -39.96 -59.90 8.42
C THR A 2 -40.11 -58.43 8.06
N LEU A 3 -40.14 -57.53 9.08
CA LEU A 3 -40.15 -56.08 8.89
C LEU A 3 -38.75 -55.62 8.51
N ILE A 4 -38.62 -55.08 7.28
CA ILE A 4 -37.41 -54.38 6.83
C ILE A 4 -37.61 -52.92 7.28
N LEU A 5 -36.78 -52.49 8.22
CA LEU A 5 -36.71 -51.08 8.70
C LEU A 5 -35.77 -50.36 7.74
N SER A 6 -36.31 -49.58 6.80
CA SER A 6 -35.54 -48.70 5.91
C SER A 6 -35.10 -47.46 6.67
N LEU A 7 -33.78 -47.37 7.00
CA LEU A 7 -33.17 -46.11 7.44
C LEU A 7 -33.07 -45.18 6.23
N LEU A 8 -33.89 -44.16 6.20
CA LEU A 8 -33.72 -43.01 5.33
C LEU A 8 -32.56 -42.16 5.89
N LEU A 9 -31.36 -42.31 5.30
CA LEU A 9 -30.31 -41.28 5.45
C LEU A 9 -30.84 -40.01 4.74
N ALA A 10 -31.19 -38.99 5.52
CA ALA A 10 -31.46 -37.67 5.00
C ALA A 10 -30.12 -37.15 4.40
N ALA A 11 -30.10 -36.99 3.09
CA ALA A 11 -28.98 -36.31 2.41
C ALA A 11 -28.97 -34.85 2.94
N ALA A 12 -27.86 -34.45 3.49
CA ALA A 12 -27.68 -33.06 3.93
C ALA A 12 -27.90 -32.13 2.73
N ASP A 13 -28.75 -31.13 2.90
CA ASP A 13 -28.99 -30.08 1.90
C ASP A 13 -27.67 -29.36 1.60
N PRO A 14 -27.12 -29.43 0.38
CA PRO A 14 -25.85 -28.77 0.03
C PRO A 14 -25.94 -27.24 0.10
N THR A 15 -27.14 -26.68 0.31
CA THR A 15 -27.38 -25.24 0.46
C THR A 15 -27.54 -24.80 1.93
N ALA A 16 -27.58 -25.73 2.87
CA ALA A 16 -27.69 -25.42 4.29
C ALA A 16 -26.43 -24.72 4.78
N ARG A 17 -26.57 -23.46 5.23
CA ARG A 17 -25.46 -22.73 5.86
C ARG A 17 -25.08 -23.46 7.16
N PRO A 18 -23.75 -23.60 7.43
CA PRO A 18 -23.33 -24.19 8.71
C PRO A 18 -23.90 -23.36 9.87
N ALA A 19 -24.39 -24.04 10.90
CA ALA A 19 -24.80 -23.37 12.14
C ALA A 19 -23.57 -22.62 12.70
N ILE A 20 -23.74 -21.34 13.01
CA ILE A 20 -22.65 -20.51 13.55
C ILE A 20 -22.41 -20.99 14.97
N ASP A 21 -21.13 -21.27 15.31
CA ASP A 21 -20.72 -21.55 16.68
C ASP A 21 -21.11 -20.36 17.58
N PRO A 22 -21.89 -20.55 18.65
CA PRO A 22 -22.30 -19.48 19.57
C PRO A 22 -21.12 -18.67 20.13
N VAL A 23 -19.96 -19.28 20.30
CA VAL A 23 -18.73 -18.60 20.77
C VAL A 23 -18.23 -17.61 19.71
N VAL A 24 -18.27 -17.98 18.44
CA VAL A 24 -17.91 -17.11 17.32
C VAL A 24 -18.89 -15.93 17.23
N GLU A 25 -20.19 -16.21 17.34
CA GLU A 25 -21.24 -15.19 17.29
C GLU A 25 -21.09 -14.17 18.44
N ALA A 26 -20.90 -14.67 19.67
CA ALA A 26 -20.69 -13.83 20.85
C ALA A 26 -19.41 -12.98 20.72
N ALA A 27 -18.33 -13.55 20.19
CA ALA A 27 -17.09 -12.82 19.94
C ALA A 27 -17.30 -11.66 18.97
N LEU A 28 -17.99 -11.88 17.84
CA LEU A 28 -18.27 -10.85 16.84
C LEU A 28 -19.24 -9.78 17.35
N ALA A 29 -20.23 -10.14 18.16
CA ALA A 29 -21.16 -9.19 18.79
C ALA A 29 -20.42 -8.18 19.70
N SER A 30 -19.25 -8.52 20.21
CA SER A 30 -18.41 -7.63 21.03
C SER A 30 -17.85 -6.42 20.27
N ALA A 31 -17.97 -6.36 18.94
CA ALA A 31 -17.57 -5.21 18.12
C ALA A 31 -18.48 -3.98 18.28
N GLY A 32 -19.62 -4.14 18.96
CA GLY A 32 -20.56 -3.06 19.24
C GLY A 32 -21.72 -2.96 18.25
N PRO A 33 -22.77 -2.25 18.63
CA PRO A 33 -24.00 -2.13 17.85
C PRO A 33 -23.76 -1.38 16.55
N GLY A 34 -24.47 -1.80 15.47
CA GLY A 34 -24.35 -1.19 14.14
C GLY A 34 -23.13 -1.65 13.33
N THR A 35 -22.14 -2.27 13.94
CA THR A 35 -20.98 -2.82 13.21
C THR A 35 -21.43 -3.96 12.31
N ARG A 36 -21.18 -3.83 11.02
CA ARG A 36 -21.45 -4.86 10.03
C ARG A 36 -20.20 -5.70 9.81
N ILE A 37 -20.28 -7.00 10.15
CA ILE A 37 -19.16 -7.94 10.01
C ILE A 37 -19.53 -9.04 9.01
N GLY A 38 -18.63 -9.31 8.07
CA GLY A 38 -18.63 -10.48 7.20
C GLY A 38 -17.44 -11.37 7.56
N LEU A 39 -17.68 -12.67 7.74
CA LEU A 39 -16.66 -13.65 8.03
C LEU A 39 -16.92 -14.93 7.22
N VAL A 40 -15.93 -15.34 6.44
CA VAL A 40 -15.91 -16.66 5.81
C VAL A 40 -14.64 -17.37 6.25
N VAL A 41 -14.78 -18.62 6.68
CA VAL A 41 -13.68 -19.54 6.95
C VAL A 41 -13.95 -20.84 6.21
N THR A 42 -12.94 -21.34 5.48
CA THR A 42 -13.00 -22.65 4.81
C THR A 42 -11.89 -23.56 5.30
N ASP A 43 -12.16 -24.86 5.27
CA ASP A 43 -11.13 -25.88 5.43
C ASP A 43 -10.25 -26.03 4.17
N ASP A 44 -9.29 -26.96 4.21
CA ASP A 44 -8.39 -27.30 3.12
C ASP A 44 -9.13 -27.87 1.88
N GLN A 45 -10.32 -28.48 2.08
CA GLN A 45 -11.18 -28.96 0.99
C GLN A 45 -12.08 -27.87 0.39
N GLY A 46 -12.15 -26.69 1.02
CA GLY A 46 -12.98 -25.58 0.58
C GLY A 46 -14.41 -25.58 1.11
N ARG A 47 -14.72 -26.45 2.05
CA ARG A 47 -16.00 -26.42 2.72
C ARG A 47 -16.04 -25.22 3.68
N GLU A 48 -17.13 -24.46 3.62
CA GLU A 48 -17.34 -23.34 4.53
C GLU A 48 -17.62 -23.88 5.93
N ILE A 49 -16.75 -23.52 6.88
CA ILE A 49 -16.91 -23.79 8.32
C ILE A 49 -17.70 -22.67 8.97
N VAL A 50 -17.45 -21.42 8.53
CA VAL A 50 -18.18 -20.22 8.96
C VAL A 50 -18.54 -19.41 7.73
N ALA A 51 -19.78 -18.93 7.68
CA ALA A 51 -20.29 -18.09 6.60
C ALA A 51 -21.28 -17.03 7.11
N ILE A 52 -20.74 -15.90 7.57
CA ILE A 52 -21.49 -14.74 8.06
C ILE A 52 -21.42 -13.65 7.00
N ARG A 53 -22.55 -13.16 6.48
CA ARG A 53 -22.62 -12.15 5.42
C ARG A 53 -21.57 -12.40 4.31
N PRO A 54 -21.49 -13.65 3.79
CA PRO A 54 -20.36 -14.08 2.93
C PRO A 54 -20.30 -13.31 1.61
N ASP A 55 -21.46 -12.84 1.14
CA ASP A 55 -21.63 -12.20 -0.17
C ASP A 55 -21.93 -10.69 -0.07
N ASP A 56 -21.99 -10.14 1.16
CA ASP A 56 -22.09 -8.71 1.36
C ASP A 56 -20.78 -8.02 0.95
N ARG A 57 -20.90 -6.84 0.34
CA ARG A 57 -19.74 -6.04 -0.06
C ARG A 57 -19.30 -5.11 1.05
N PHE A 58 -18.03 -5.17 1.37
CA PHE A 58 -17.35 -4.35 2.38
C PHE A 58 -16.27 -3.49 1.75
N VAL A 59 -15.91 -2.39 2.38
CA VAL A 59 -14.66 -1.67 2.13
C VAL A 59 -13.52 -2.50 2.71
N PRO A 60 -12.61 -3.03 1.87
CA PRO A 60 -11.57 -3.96 2.31
C PRO A 60 -10.35 -3.28 2.95
N ALA A 61 -10.24 -1.95 2.84
CA ALA A 61 -9.04 -1.22 3.19
C ALA A 61 -7.80 -1.90 2.57
N SER A 62 -6.69 -1.99 3.31
CA SER A 62 -5.43 -2.57 2.81
C SER A 62 -5.48 -4.08 2.48
N ASN A 63 -6.62 -4.76 2.66
CA ASN A 63 -6.79 -6.09 2.08
C ASN A 63 -6.80 -6.07 0.53
N THR A 64 -7.03 -4.92 -0.09
CA THR A 64 -6.82 -4.71 -1.54
C THR A 64 -5.41 -5.13 -1.97
N LYS A 65 -4.39 -4.92 -1.12
CA LYS A 65 -3.00 -5.29 -1.40
C LYS A 65 -2.78 -6.80 -1.62
N ILE A 66 -3.67 -7.66 -1.09
CA ILE A 66 -3.66 -9.09 -1.37
C ILE A 66 -3.69 -9.34 -2.89
N PHE A 67 -4.56 -8.62 -3.59
CA PHE A 67 -4.76 -8.78 -5.04
C PHE A 67 -3.65 -8.09 -5.83
N THR A 68 -3.24 -6.90 -5.44
CA THR A 68 -2.17 -6.15 -6.10
C THR A 68 -0.82 -6.88 -6.01
N THR A 69 -0.47 -7.38 -4.82
CA THR A 69 0.81 -8.07 -4.64
C THR A 69 0.81 -9.47 -5.27
N ALA A 70 -0.32 -10.17 -5.27
CA ALA A 70 -0.45 -11.43 -5.98
C ALA A 70 -0.36 -11.24 -7.50
N ALA A 71 -0.97 -10.18 -8.05
CA ALA A 71 -0.84 -9.84 -9.47
C ALA A 71 0.61 -9.49 -9.84
N ALA A 72 1.35 -8.84 -8.95
CA ALA A 72 2.78 -8.60 -9.16
C ALA A 72 3.58 -9.91 -9.23
N PHE A 73 3.33 -10.87 -8.34
CA PHE A 73 3.95 -12.20 -8.41
C PHE A 73 3.57 -12.98 -9.68
N ALA A 74 2.35 -12.80 -10.16
CA ALA A 74 1.87 -13.51 -11.35
C ALA A 74 2.41 -12.92 -12.66
N LEU A 75 2.73 -11.62 -12.72
CA LEU A 75 2.93 -10.89 -13.96
C LEU A 75 4.30 -10.21 -14.09
N LEU A 76 5.02 -10.00 -12.99
CA LEU A 76 6.34 -9.35 -12.97
C LEU A 76 7.43 -10.36 -12.58
N ASP A 77 8.66 -10.12 -13.02
CA ASP A 77 9.82 -10.82 -12.46
C ASP A 77 10.07 -10.29 -11.04
N THR A 78 9.82 -11.14 -10.05
CA THR A 78 9.98 -10.80 -8.64
C THR A 78 11.30 -11.26 -8.04
N GLY A 79 12.02 -12.15 -8.72
CA GLY A 79 13.22 -12.83 -8.19
C GLY A 79 14.55 -12.21 -8.61
N SER A 80 14.59 -11.59 -9.79
CA SER A 80 15.81 -10.96 -10.32
C SER A 80 15.94 -9.52 -9.84
N ALA A 81 17.17 -8.99 -9.91
CA ALA A 81 17.41 -7.56 -9.71
C ALA A 81 16.57 -6.74 -10.69
N ASP A 82 15.86 -5.72 -10.20
CA ASP A 82 14.91 -4.96 -10.99
C ASP A 82 15.58 -3.86 -11.80
N GLY A 83 16.11 -4.21 -12.97
CA GLY A 83 16.68 -3.23 -13.92
C GLY A 83 15.64 -2.36 -14.64
N GLY A 84 14.37 -2.75 -14.64
CA GLY A 84 13.29 -2.05 -15.34
C GLY A 84 12.69 -0.88 -14.54
N GLY A 85 12.65 -0.98 -13.23
CA GLY A 85 12.05 0.03 -12.33
C GLY A 85 12.99 1.16 -11.93
N GLY A 86 14.30 0.95 -11.97
CA GLY A 86 15.30 1.87 -11.45
C GLY A 86 15.35 3.22 -12.16
N ALA A 87 15.51 4.29 -11.39
CA ALA A 87 15.62 5.64 -11.89
C ALA A 87 16.83 5.82 -12.82
N THR A 88 16.72 6.72 -13.79
CA THR A 88 17.76 7.04 -14.78
C THR A 88 18.09 8.52 -14.78
N VAL A 89 19.32 8.85 -15.18
CA VAL A 89 19.74 10.22 -15.42
C VAL A 89 20.37 10.37 -16.81
N ARG A 90 20.03 11.45 -17.51
CA ARG A 90 20.58 11.81 -18.83
C ARG A 90 20.83 13.31 -18.95
N LEU A 91 21.65 13.68 -19.94
CA LEU A 91 21.70 15.07 -20.42
C LEU A 91 20.74 15.25 -21.59
N ASP A 92 20.04 16.37 -21.59
CA ASP A 92 19.15 16.83 -22.66
C ASP A 92 19.57 18.26 -23.04
N GLY A 93 20.50 18.37 -23.98
CA GLY A 93 21.21 19.62 -24.22
C GLY A 93 22.04 20.05 -23.01
N SER A 94 21.71 21.20 -22.42
CA SER A 94 22.33 21.71 -21.19
C SER A 94 21.62 21.26 -19.90
N ASP A 95 20.48 20.60 -20.01
CA ASP A 95 19.65 20.22 -18.89
C ASP A 95 20.00 18.80 -18.41
N VAL A 96 19.72 18.53 -17.13
CA VAL A 96 19.76 17.18 -16.55
C VAL A 96 18.33 16.69 -16.37
N VAL A 97 18.03 15.52 -16.90
CA VAL A 97 16.72 14.88 -16.71
C VAL A 97 16.89 13.63 -15.86
N LEU A 98 16.19 13.62 -14.72
CA LEU A 98 16.03 12.47 -13.82
C LEU A 98 14.68 11.83 -14.11
N SER A 99 14.69 10.60 -14.66
CA SER A 99 13.46 9.91 -15.02
C SER A 99 13.18 8.74 -14.09
N GLY A 100 11.92 8.62 -13.67
CA GLY A 100 11.42 7.51 -12.85
C GLY A 100 10.68 6.46 -13.68
N HIS A 101 10.76 5.20 -13.24
CA HIS A 101 10.14 4.05 -13.89
C HIS A 101 9.28 3.21 -12.92
N GLY A 102 8.89 3.81 -11.78
CA GLY A 102 8.06 3.15 -10.76
C GLY A 102 8.84 2.38 -9.70
N ASP A 103 10.15 2.67 -9.55
CA ASP A 103 10.90 2.24 -8.37
C ASP A 103 10.43 3.01 -7.13
N ALA A 104 10.11 2.26 -6.06
CA ALA A 104 9.65 2.82 -4.80
C ALA A 104 10.79 3.24 -3.86
N ARG A 105 12.06 2.91 -4.17
CA ARG A 105 13.17 2.89 -3.20
C ARG A 105 14.23 3.94 -3.40
N LEU A 106 14.15 4.76 -4.47
CA LEU A 106 15.12 5.82 -4.69
C LEU A 106 15.27 6.67 -3.43
N SER A 107 16.50 6.75 -2.92
CA SER A 107 16.79 7.45 -1.67
C SER A 107 17.78 8.59 -1.84
N SER A 108 17.50 9.71 -1.17
CA SER A 108 18.43 10.83 -1.02
C SER A 108 19.18 10.85 0.32
N ALA A 109 19.01 9.80 1.15
CA ALA A 109 19.68 9.71 2.44
C ALA A 109 21.22 9.68 2.30
N PRO A 110 21.95 10.37 3.18
CA PRO A 110 23.42 10.44 3.11
C PRO A 110 24.09 9.09 3.38
N ASP A 111 23.45 8.20 4.10
CA ASP A 111 23.87 6.83 4.43
C ASP A 111 23.28 5.76 3.51
N CYS A 112 22.70 6.17 2.39
CA CYS A 112 22.11 5.28 1.40
C CYS A 112 23.12 4.27 0.86
N VAL A 113 22.74 2.99 0.80
CA VAL A 113 23.58 1.88 0.30
C VAL A 113 23.11 1.40 -1.09
N THR A 114 21.79 1.35 -1.32
CA THR A 114 21.19 0.89 -2.58
C THR A 114 20.15 1.90 -3.06
N ASP A 115 19.97 1.98 -4.37
CA ASP A 115 19.01 2.91 -5.02
C ASP A 115 19.29 4.38 -4.68
N CYS A 116 20.56 4.75 -4.66
CA CYS A 116 21.00 6.04 -4.17
C CYS A 116 21.01 7.13 -5.25
N LEU A 117 20.29 8.22 -5.02
CA LEU A 117 20.32 9.42 -5.86
C LEU A 117 21.75 9.95 -6.06
N ALA A 118 22.60 9.79 -5.05
CA ALA A 118 24.01 10.19 -5.11
C ALA A 118 24.78 9.55 -6.27
N GLN A 119 24.49 8.29 -6.64
CA GLN A 119 25.14 7.61 -7.77
C GLN A 119 24.78 8.28 -9.10
N LEU A 120 23.52 8.68 -9.27
CA LEU A 120 23.07 9.41 -10.46
C LEU A 120 23.70 10.81 -10.52
N ALA A 121 23.78 11.51 -9.39
CA ALA A 121 24.48 12.81 -9.32
C ALA A 121 25.97 12.70 -9.67
N GLN A 122 26.66 11.66 -9.19
CA GLN A 122 28.07 11.39 -9.52
C GLN A 122 28.27 11.13 -11.02
N ALA A 123 27.38 10.38 -11.66
CA ALA A 123 27.42 10.13 -13.11
C ALA A 123 27.32 11.44 -13.92
N VAL A 124 26.46 12.38 -13.50
CA VAL A 124 26.38 13.72 -14.11
C VAL A 124 27.66 14.52 -13.84
N ALA A 125 28.14 14.56 -12.61
CA ALA A 125 29.34 15.30 -12.22
C ALA A 125 30.62 14.80 -12.91
N ALA A 126 30.67 13.51 -13.25
CA ALA A 126 31.75 12.95 -14.05
C ALA A 126 31.71 13.43 -15.52
N ARG A 127 30.55 13.86 -16.02
CA ARG A 127 30.37 14.26 -17.42
C ARG A 127 30.45 15.76 -17.63
N THR A 128 29.96 16.57 -16.70
CA THR A 128 29.90 18.03 -16.84
C THR A 128 30.04 18.74 -15.49
N ARG A 129 30.50 20.01 -15.52
CA ARG A 129 30.57 20.89 -14.35
C ARG A 129 29.52 22.00 -14.36
N VAL A 130 28.73 22.09 -15.43
CA VAL A 130 27.68 23.11 -15.55
C VAL A 130 26.46 22.47 -16.21
N VAL A 131 25.31 22.68 -15.62
CA VAL A 131 24.00 22.32 -16.17
C VAL A 131 23.08 23.54 -16.08
N HIS A 132 22.05 23.58 -16.94
CA HIS A 132 21.05 24.63 -16.88
C HIS A 132 19.92 24.20 -15.95
N ASP A 133 18.90 23.50 -16.40
CA ASP A 133 17.80 23.03 -15.59
C ASP A 133 18.02 21.61 -15.04
N VAL A 134 17.37 21.29 -13.92
CA VAL A 134 17.27 19.93 -13.40
C VAL A 134 15.81 19.52 -13.44
N VAL A 135 15.48 18.57 -14.31
CA VAL A 135 14.12 18.17 -14.65
C VAL A 135 13.79 16.81 -14.04
N GLY A 136 12.71 16.72 -13.25
CA GLY A 136 12.12 15.46 -12.83
C GLY A 136 11.10 15.00 -13.87
N ASP A 137 11.30 13.79 -14.39
CA ASP A 137 10.45 13.21 -15.44
C ASP A 137 9.75 11.95 -14.91
N ASP A 138 8.44 12.03 -14.69
CA ASP A 138 7.61 10.91 -14.27
C ASP A 138 6.61 10.46 -15.35
N SER A 139 6.83 10.85 -16.58
CA SER A 139 5.94 10.59 -17.73
C SER A 139 5.76 9.11 -18.07
N ALA A 140 6.51 8.21 -17.41
CA ALA A 140 6.35 6.76 -17.56
C ALA A 140 4.94 6.29 -17.16
N PHE A 141 4.29 6.97 -16.21
CA PHE A 141 2.88 6.77 -15.86
C PHE A 141 2.07 8.05 -16.12
N PRO A 142 0.74 7.97 -16.27
CA PRO A 142 -0.08 9.19 -16.28
C PRO A 142 -0.08 9.85 -14.90
N ASP A 143 -0.21 11.17 -14.85
CA ASP A 143 -0.26 11.96 -13.60
C ASP A 143 -1.59 11.74 -12.86
N GLU A 144 -1.72 10.57 -12.22
CA GLU A 144 -2.79 10.19 -11.31
C GLU A 144 -2.24 10.12 -9.89
N ARG A 145 -2.02 11.28 -9.25
CA ARG A 145 -1.32 11.37 -7.96
C ARG A 145 -2.07 10.73 -6.81
N TRP A 146 -3.39 10.72 -6.86
CA TRP A 146 -4.23 10.13 -5.82
C TRP A 146 -5.36 9.32 -6.44
N PRO A 147 -5.68 8.15 -5.88
CA PRO A 147 -6.75 7.32 -6.40
C PRO A 147 -8.12 7.96 -6.17
N GLN A 148 -9.03 7.70 -7.09
CA GLN A 148 -10.42 8.11 -6.95
C GLN A 148 -11.04 7.52 -5.67
N GLY A 149 -11.84 8.31 -4.96
CA GLY A 149 -12.49 7.87 -3.71
C GLY A 149 -11.58 7.84 -2.49
N MET A 150 -10.32 8.24 -2.58
CA MET A 150 -9.50 8.51 -1.39
C MET A 150 -10.00 9.77 -0.70
N SER A 151 -10.13 9.73 0.63
CA SER A 151 -10.52 10.91 1.39
C SER A 151 -9.40 11.96 1.34
N TRP A 152 -9.76 13.21 0.99
CA TRP A 152 -8.82 14.33 0.78
C TRP A 152 -7.94 14.62 2.01
N ASN A 153 -8.46 14.38 3.24
CA ASN A 153 -7.72 14.58 4.47
C ASN A 153 -6.57 13.58 4.68
N ASN A 154 -6.47 12.54 3.85
CA ASN A 154 -5.32 11.64 3.85
C ASN A 154 -4.13 12.19 3.06
N MET A 155 -4.35 13.13 2.12
CA MET A 155 -3.30 13.68 1.25
C MET A 155 -2.08 14.24 2.01
N PRO A 156 -2.23 14.94 3.15
CA PRO A 156 -1.08 15.44 3.90
C PRO A 156 -0.33 14.36 4.69
N SER A 157 -0.95 13.21 4.92
CA SER A 157 -0.37 12.13 5.71
C SER A 157 0.57 11.25 4.89
N ARG A 158 1.55 10.64 5.53
CA ARG A 158 2.45 9.66 4.89
C ARG A 158 1.71 8.49 4.23
N TYR A 159 0.47 8.22 4.61
CA TYR A 159 -0.35 7.14 4.05
C TYR A 159 -1.05 7.53 2.75
N GLY A 160 -1.19 8.81 2.47
CA GLY A 160 -1.86 9.35 1.28
C GLY A 160 -0.93 10.20 0.42
N THR A 161 0.37 9.95 0.45
CA THR A 161 1.35 10.68 -0.37
C THR A 161 1.03 10.55 -1.86
N ALA A 162 1.41 11.55 -2.64
CA ALA A 162 1.22 11.54 -4.08
C ALA A 162 2.00 10.41 -4.75
N ILE A 163 1.41 9.80 -5.76
CA ILE A 163 1.99 8.73 -6.55
C ILE A 163 2.62 9.32 -7.82
N SER A 164 3.83 8.89 -8.13
CA SER A 164 4.58 9.34 -9.30
C SER A 164 5.48 8.21 -9.79
N ALA A 165 5.74 8.12 -11.10
CA ALA A 165 6.73 7.18 -11.60
C ALA A 165 8.14 7.48 -11.08
N LEU A 166 8.41 8.74 -10.72
CA LEU A 166 9.63 9.18 -10.06
C LEU A 166 9.35 9.45 -8.58
N THR A 167 9.59 8.47 -7.73
CA THR A 167 9.49 8.59 -6.27
C THR A 167 10.85 8.94 -5.66
N ILE A 168 10.84 9.44 -4.43
CA ILE A 168 12.05 9.64 -3.62
C ILE A 168 11.69 9.61 -2.13
N ASP A 169 12.49 8.91 -1.32
CA ASP A 169 12.35 8.85 0.15
C ASP A 169 10.90 8.51 0.56
N ASP A 170 10.29 7.48 -0.04
CA ASP A 170 8.87 7.08 0.14
C ASP A 170 7.86 8.22 -0.10
N ASN A 171 8.22 9.26 -0.85
CA ASN A 171 7.43 10.47 -1.08
C ASN A 171 6.97 11.14 0.23
N VAL A 172 7.81 11.11 1.24
CA VAL A 172 7.58 11.78 2.51
C VAL A 172 8.72 12.74 2.85
N ALA A 173 8.41 13.77 3.63
CA ALA A 173 9.39 14.66 4.21
C ALA A 173 9.20 14.74 5.72
N THR A 174 10.23 15.19 6.41
CA THR A 174 10.22 15.35 7.87
C THR A 174 10.63 16.75 8.28
N ILE A 175 10.07 17.18 9.41
CA ILE A 175 10.54 18.35 10.14
C ILE A 175 10.82 17.94 11.59
N THR A 176 11.78 18.61 12.23
CA THR A 176 12.08 18.44 13.64
C THR A 176 11.59 19.66 14.40
N VAL A 177 10.77 19.45 15.44
CA VAL A 177 10.23 20.50 16.31
C VAL A 177 10.93 20.42 17.66
N VAL A 178 11.67 21.48 18.01
CA VAL A 178 12.43 21.58 19.26
C VAL A 178 11.71 22.55 20.19
N PRO A 179 11.34 22.15 21.42
CA PRO A 179 10.64 23.03 22.35
C PRO A 179 11.49 24.24 22.71
N GLY A 180 10.84 25.38 22.86
CA GLY A 180 11.43 26.63 23.31
C GLY A 180 11.19 26.91 24.80
N LYS A 181 11.20 28.20 25.17
CA LYS A 181 10.76 28.66 26.50
C LYS A 181 9.24 28.56 26.63
N ALA A 182 8.75 28.42 27.85
CA ALA A 182 7.31 28.38 28.12
C ALA A 182 6.58 29.60 27.50
N GLY A 183 5.50 29.32 26.76
CA GLY A 183 4.70 30.31 26.04
C GLY A 183 5.29 30.79 24.72
N ALA A 184 6.51 30.42 24.36
CA ALA A 184 7.13 30.79 23.09
C ALA A 184 6.86 29.74 22.00
N ALA A 185 7.00 30.13 20.73
CA ALA A 185 7.01 29.22 19.61
C ALA A 185 8.21 28.25 19.69
N PRO A 186 8.04 26.94 19.40
CA PRO A 186 9.16 26.02 19.26
C PRO A 186 9.99 26.37 18.01
N THR A 187 11.25 25.94 17.98
CA THR A 187 12.06 26.00 16.76
C THR A 187 11.69 24.84 15.86
N ILE A 188 11.54 25.10 14.54
CA ILE A 188 11.26 24.04 13.55
C ILE A 188 12.37 24.03 12.51
N ALA A 189 12.99 22.87 12.32
CA ALA A 189 14.00 22.62 11.31
C ALA A 189 13.45 21.66 10.25
N GLY A 190 13.67 21.97 8.99
CA GLY A 190 13.38 21.14 7.81
C GLY A 190 14.50 21.28 6.78
N ASP A 191 14.34 20.65 5.65
CA ASP A 191 15.35 20.69 4.58
C ASP A 191 15.25 21.90 3.63
N GLY A 192 14.26 22.76 3.87
CA GLY A 192 14.06 23.99 3.09
C GLY A 192 13.22 23.83 1.82
N TYR A 193 12.66 22.64 1.57
CA TYR A 193 11.76 22.44 0.44
C TYR A 193 10.41 23.13 0.61
N TYR A 194 9.86 23.11 1.83
CA TYR A 194 8.63 23.81 2.19
C TYR A 194 8.90 25.02 3.05
N ARG A 195 8.12 26.10 2.87
CA ARG A 195 8.04 27.20 3.79
C ARG A 195 7.20 26.80 5.02
N ILE A 196 7.61 27.19 6.21
CA ILE A 196 6.96 26.79 7.46
C ILE A 196 6.17 27.95 8.07
N ASP A 197 4.84 27.76 8.20
CA ASP A 197 3.96 28.59 9.02
C ASP A 197 3.88 27.98 10.44
N ASN A 198 4.74 28.46 11.33
CA ASN A 198 4.85 27.93 12.69
C ASN A 198 3.82 28.62 13.61
N ARG A 199 2.74 27.90 13.93
CA ARG A 199 1.69 28.31 14.89
C ARG A 199 1.68 27.43 16.14
N ALA A 200 2.70 26.60 16.34
CA ALA A 200 2.84 25.78 17.53
C ALA A 200 3.33 26.61 18.73
N THR A 201 3.05 26.14 19.94
CA THR A 201 3.45 26.77 21.16
C THR A 201 4.12 25.81 22.11
N THR A 202 5.18 26.23 22.78
CA THR A 202 5.84 25.43 23.83
C THR A 202 5.08 25.60 25.14
N ILE A 203 4.12 24.70 25.41
CA ILE A 203 3.25 24.76 26.61
C ILE A 203 2.61 23.38 26.85
N GLY A 204 2.04 23.18 28.04
CA GLY A 204 1.27 21.99 28.37
C GLY A 204 2.12 20.81 28.84
N THR A 205 1.49 19.65 28.98
CA THR A 205 2.07 18.40 29.48
C THR A 205 2.06 17.27 28.46
N LYS A 206 1.45 17.48 27.29
CA LYS A 206 1.34 16.49 26.22
C LYS A 206 1.73 17.13 24.88
N VAL A 207 2.34 16.33 24.01
CA VAL A 207 2.56 16.70 22.63
C VAL A 207 1.25 16.56 21.87
N THR A 208 0.81 17.66 21.21
CA THR A 208 -0.38 17.70 20.34
C THR A 208 -0.04 18.26 18.97
N LEU A 209 1.23 18.22 18.58
CA LEU A 209 1.70 18.77 17.32
C LEU A 209 0.99 18.12 16.13
N ASN A 210 0.60 18.95 15.19
CA ASN A 210 -0.01 18.54 13.93
C ASN A 210 0.59 19.32 12.76
N VAL A 211 0.73 18.64 11.62
CA VAL A 211 1.18 19.25 10.36
C VAL A 211 0.04 19.20 9.36
N THR A 212 -0.27 20.35 8.78
CA THR A 212 -1.25 20.46 7.70
C THR A 212 -0.64 21.22 6.53
N ARG A 213 -1.13 20.93 5.34
CA ARG A 213 -0.77 21.61 4.11
C ARG A 213 -1.97 21.64 3.19
N ASP A 214 -2.23 22.77 2.58
CA ASP A 214 -3.21 22.87 1.51
C ASP A 214 -2.62 22.25 0.22
N PRO A 215 -3.40 21.51 -0.56
CA PRO A 215 -2.92 20.94 -1.83
C PRO A 215 -2.32 22.00 -2.76
N ASN A 216 -1.27 21.63 -3.48
CA ASN A 216 -0.57 22.49 -4.45
C ASN A 216 0.03 23.78 -3.83
N THR A 217 0.37 23.77 -2.55
CA THR A 217 1.10 24.86 -1.89
C THR A 217 2.45 24.41 -1.36
N ASP A 218 3.38 25.35 -1.28
CA ASP A 218 4.70 25.17 -0.65
C ASP A 218 4.66 25.50 0.86
N LEU A 219 3.47 25.81 1.43
CA LEU A 219 3.30 26.25 2.81
C LEU A 219 2.88 25.09 3.71
N LEU A 220 3.79 24.72 4.63
CA LEU A 220 3.56 23.74 5.67
C LEU A 220 3.16 24.43 6.96
N ARG A 221 1.95 24.20 7.45
CA ARG A 221 1.49 24.77 8.72
C ARG A 221 1.66 23.77 9.85
N VAL A 222 2.34 24.20 10.92
CA VAL A 222 2.55 23.41 12.14
C VAL A 222 1.75 24.05 13.28
N THR A 223 0.86 23.28 13.90
CA THR A 223 -0.02 23.73 15.00
C THR A 223 0.11 22.82 16.21
N GLY A 224 -0.50 23.20 17.33
CA GLY A 224 -0.53 22.40 18.54
C GLY A 224 0.52 22.79 19.57
N THR A 225 0.81 21.88 20.49
CA THR A 225 1.69 22.16 21.63
C THR A 225 2.78 21.12 21.81
N ILE A 226 3.92 21.55 22.36
CA ILE A 226 5.01 20.70 22.82
C ILE A 226 5.43 21.14 24.22
N PRO A 227 5.55 20.21 25.23
CA PRO A 227 5.94 20.57 26.58
C PRO A 227 7.36 21.15 26.65
N VAL A 228 7.58 22.03 27.62
CA VAL A 228 8.94 22.50 27.96
C VAL A 228 9.81 21.34 28.38
N GLY A 229 11.02 21.26 27.81
CA GLY A 229 11.98 20.18 28.12
C GLY A 229 11.65 18.82 27.46
N ASN A 230 10.59 18.75 26.63
CA ASN A 230 10.37 17.54 25.80
C ASN A 230 11.57 17.30 24.88
N ALA A 231 11.85 16.05 24.55
CA ALA A 231 12.80 15.74 23.48
C ALA A 231 12.29 16.31 22.15
N PRO A 232 13.17 16.62 21.19
CA PRO A 232 12.74 17.01 19.86
C PRO A 232 11.78 15.99 19.23
N GLU A 233 10.70 16.48 18.62
CA GLU A 233 9.69 15.65 17.92
C GLU A 233 9.91 15.70 16.41
N THR A 234 9.85 14.54 15.77
CA THR A 234 9.90 14.43 14.30
C THR A 234 8.51 14.24 13.75
N LEU A 235 8.07 15.17 12.91
CA LEU A 235 6.80 15.07 12.20
C LEU A 235 7.06 14.69 10.75
N THR A 236 6.33 13.69 10.27
CA THR A 236 6.41 13.17 8.90
C THR A 236 5.14 13.54 8.14
N PHE A 237 5.29 14.00 6.91
CA PHE A 237 4.17 14.38 6.06
C PHE A 237 4.43 14.04 4.59
N ALA A 238 3.36 14.01 3.81
CA ALA A 238 3.37 13.65 2.40
C ALA A 238 3.90 14.76 1.50
N ILE A 239 4.42 14.37 0.33
CA ILE A 239 4.84 15.26 -0.76
C ILE A 239 3.77 15.22 -1.85
N ASP A 240 3.40 16.37 -2.44
CA ASP A 240 2.41 16.48 -3.51
C ASP A 240 3.00 16.27 -4.90
N ASP A 241 4.26 16.63 -5.07
CA ASP A 241 4.98 16.51 -6.33
C ASP A 241 6.32 15.78 -6.11
N PRO A 242 6.29 14.43 -6.13
CA PRO A 242 7.51 13.65 -5.93
C PRO A 242 8.57 13.88 -7.00
N ALA A 243 8.16 14.09 -8.27
CA ALA A 243 9.09 14.33 -9.37
C ALA A 243 9.85 15.65 -9.18
N HIS A 244 9.13 16.73 -8.78
CA HIS A 244 9.77 17.99 -8.44
C HIS A 244 10.70 17.84 -7.23
N ARG A 245 10.27 17.12 -6.21
CA ARG A 245 11.09 16.84 -5.02
C ARG A 245 12.36 16.09 -5.36
N ALA A 246 12.29 15.05 -6.20
CA ALA A 246 13.45 14.27 -6.65
C ALA A 246 14.43 15.13 -7.44
N ALA A 247 13.95 15.95 -8.38
CA ALA A 247 14.77 16.90 -9.12
C ALA A 247 15.43 17.96 -8.21
N TRP A 248 14.69 18.45 -7.21
CA TRP A 248 15.22 19.40 -6.22
C TRP A 248 16.35 18.77 -5.39
N ARG A 249 16.18 17.50 -4.95
CA ARG A 249 17.23 16.75 -4.26
C ARG A 249 18.44 16.50 -5.17
N LEU A 250 18.22 16.15 -6.45
CA LEU A 250 19.30 15.97 -7.41
C LEU A 250 20.08 17.28 -7.61
N ALA A 251 19.38 18.42 -7.76
CA ALA A 251 20.04 19.73 -7.88
C ALA A 251 20.92 20.07 -6.67
N ALA A 252 20.46 19.73 -5.46
CA ALA A 252 21.24 19.90 -4.23
C ALA A 252 22.49 18.98 -4.25
N ALA A 253 22.33 17.70 -4.63
CA ALA A 253 23.43 16.75 -4.74
C ALA A 253 24.45 17.16 -5.80
N LEU A 254 24.02 17.68 -6.95
CA LEU A 254 24.91 18.20 -7.99
C LEU A 254 25.72 19.40 -7.49
N ARG A 255 25.09 20.35 -6.79
CA ARG A 255 25.80 21.51 -6.20
C ARG A 255 26.85 21.06 -5.19
N SER A 256 26.56 20.06 -4.35
CA SER A 256 27.53 19.52 -3.38
C SER A 256 28.73 18.85 -4.05
N LEU A 257 28.56 18.34 -5.27
CA LEU A 257 29.64 17.77 -6.09
C LEU A 257 30.37 18.81 -6.97
N GLY A 258 30.08 20.10 -6.78
CA GLY A 258 30.71 21.19 -7.51
C GLY A 258 30.17 21.40 -8.93
N VAL A 259 29.00 20.84 -9.26
CA VAL A 259 28.29 21.12 -10.51
C VAL A 259 27.45 22.40 -10.32
N ARG A 260 27.68 23.39 -11.18
CA ARG A 260 26.92 24.63 -11.20
C ARG A 260 25.57 24.42 -11.91
N VAL A 261 24.48 24.58 -11.20
CA VAL A 261 23.11 24.61 -11.73
C VAL A 261 22.73 26.05 -11.96
N THR A 262 22.58 26.50 -13.20
CA THR A 262 22.36 27.90 -13.60
C THR A 262 20.91 28.24 -13.84
N GLY A 263 20.07 27.26 -14.08
CA GLY A 263 18.63 27.38 -14.27
C GLY A 263 17.84 27.00 -13.03
N THR A 264 16.67 26.38 -13.25
CA THR A 264 15.67 26.06 -12.23
C THR A 264 15.48 24.55 -12.06
N VAL A 265 14.67 24.16 -11.10
CA VAL A 265 14.10 22.82 -10.99
C VAL A 265 12.77 22.82 -11.74
N ALA A 266 12.60 21.85 -12.65
CA ALA A 266 11.40 21.70 -13.46
C ALA A 266 10.89 20.26 -13.43
N VAL A 267 9.70 20.02 -13.99
CA VAL A 267 9.07 18.70 -14.08
C VAL A 267 8.49 18.43 -15.45
N ARG A 268 8.42 17.14 -15.79
CA ARG A 268 7.68 16.63 -16.95
C ARG A 268 6.69 15.59 -16.46
N HIS A 269 5.41 15.99 -16.38
CA HIS A 269 4.30 15.08 -16.11
C HIS A 269 3.61 14.68 -17.40
N ARG A 270 3.08 13.48 -17.46
CA ARG A 270 2.19 13.04 -18.54
C ARG A 270 0.74 13.16 -18.09
N PRO A 271 -0.04 14.13 -18.59
CA PRO A 271 -1.44 14.26 -18.22
C PRO A 271 -2.23 12.99 -18.50
N LEU A 272 -3.16 12.66 -17.60
CA LEU A 272 -4.13 11.58 -17.81
C LEU A 272 -5.00 11.92 -19.02
N SER A 273 -5.21 10.95 -19.91
CA SER A 273 -5.98 11.09 -21.13
C SER A 273 -6.97 9.93 -21.33
N GLU A 274 -7.87 10.03 -22.30
CA GLU A 274 -8.80 8.94 -22.62
C GLU A 274 -8.08 7.66 -23.06
N SER A 275 -6.89 7.77 -23.63
CA SER A 275 -6.08 6.61 -23.99
C SER A 275 -5.54 5.83 -22.79
N ASP A 276 -5.61 6.39 -21.59
CA ASP A 276 -5.23 5.72 -20.34
C ASP A 276 -6.35 4.86 -19.74
N ASP A 277 -7.58 4.99 -20.27
CA ASP A 277 -8.70 4.11 -19.95
C ASP A 277 -8.78 2.96 -20.97
N PRO A 278 -8.56 1.70 -20.57
CA PRO A 278 -8.60 0.56 -21.49
C PRO A 278 -9.98 0.32 -22.13
N ILE A 279 -11.07 0.80 -21.53
CA ILE A 279 -12.42 0.67 -22.10
C ILE A 279 -12.59 1.72 -23.21
N LYS A 280 -12.23 2.98 -22.97
CA LYS A 280 -12.33 4.07 -23.96
C LYS A 280 -11.35 3.87 -25.10
N ARG A 281 -10.13 3.44 -24.80
CA ARG A 281 -9.09 3.16 -25.80
C ARG A 281 -9.49 2.07 -26.77
N GLY A 282 -10.12 0.98 -26.30
CA GLY A 282 -10.64 -0.14 -27.10
C GLY A 282 -9.60 -1.00 -27.82
N MET A 283 -8.36 -0.55 -27.94
CA MET A 283 -7.24 -1.23 -28.63
C MET A 283 -5.98 -1.24 -27.75
N ALA A 284 -4.88 -1.85 -28.27
CA ALA A 284 -3.58 -1.75 -27.64
C ALA A 284 -3.13 -0.28 -27.55
N PRO A 285 -2.43 0.11 -26.46
CA PRO A 285 -1.88 1.46 -26.38
C PRO A 285 -0.83 1.69 -27.46
N PRO A 286 -0.59 2.96 -27.85
CA PRO A 286 0.51 3.27 -28.77
C PRO A 286 1.84 2.80 -28.14
N PRO A 287 2.78 2.34 -28.98
CA PRO A 287 4.10 1.95 -28.48
C PRO A 287 4.76 3.12 -27.74
N ARG A 288 5.38 2.84 -26.62
CA ARG A 288 6.17 3.85 -25.91
C ARG A 288 7.36 4.26 -26.76
N PRO A 289 7.71 5.55 -26.81
CA PRO A 289 8.98 5.97 -27.37
C PRO A 289 10.13 5.24 -26.67
N GLN A 290 11.19 4.91 -27.42
CA GLN A 290 12.41 4.40 -26.81
C GLN A 290 13.00 5.45 -25.88
N ASP A 291 13.48 5.02 -24.71
CA ASP A 291 14.19 5.91 -23.80
C ASP A 291 15.43 6.47 -24.50
N PRO A 292 15.70 7.78 -24.41
CA PRO A 292 16.95 8.34 -24.89
C PRO A 292 18.15 7.73 -24.16
N PRO A 293 19.37 7.77 -24.75
CA PRO A 293 20.57 7.31 -24.10
C PRO A 293 20.75 7.95 -22.71
N VAL A 294 21.03 7.14 -21.71
CA VAL A 294 21.20 7.57 -20.32
C VAL A 294 22.68 7.59 -19.92
N LEU A 295 23.04 8.47 -18.99
CA LEU A 295 24.37 8.48 -18.36
C LEU A 295 24.50 7.36 -17.34
N ALA A 296 23.43 7.12 -16.58
CA ALA A 296 23.36 6.07 -15.58
C ALA A 296 21.91 5.62 -15.36
N ARG A 297 21.76 4.37 -14.97
CA ARG A 297 20.53 3.73 -14.49
C ARG A 297 20.82 3.01 -13.18
N LEU A 298 19.96 3.15 -12.22
CA LEU A 298 20.00 2.33 -11.01
C LEU A 298 19.41 0.95 -11.30
N THR A 299 20.05 -0.08 -10.76
CA THR A 299 19.50 -1.44 -10.74
C THR A 299 19.08 -1.72 -9.31
N THR A 300 17.77 -1.83 -9.10
CA THR A 300 17.22 -1.98 -7.77
C THR A 300 17.26 -3.43 -7.29
N GLN A 301 16.98 -3.64 -6.01
CA GLN A 301 16.89 -4.98 -5.43
C GLN A 301 15.75 -5.79 -6.05
N PRO A 302 15.74 -7.13 -5.89
CA PRO A 302 14.64 -7.97 -6.34
C PRO A 302 13.30 -7.45 -5.83
N LEU A 303 12.29 -7.47 -6.71
CA LEU A 303 10.97 -6.91 -6.41
C LEU A 303 10.27 -7.65 -5.24
N VAL A 304 10.63 -8.92 -4.98
CA VAL A 304 10.11 -9.68 -3.84
C VAL A 304 10.36 -9.00 -2.50
N ASP A 305 11.46 -8.27 -2.34
CA ASP A 305 11.75 -7.54 -1.10
C ASP A 305 10.82 -6.35 -0.93
N ASP A 306 10.46 -5.68 -2.03
CA ASP A 306 9.47 -4.61 -2.04
C ASP A 306 8.06 -5.14 -1.76
N LEU A 307 7.69 -6.27 -2.35
CA LEU A 307 6.42 -6.96 -2.09
C LEU A 307 6.30 -7.39 -0.62
N ARG A 308 7.40 -7.86 -0.03
CA ARG A 308 7.46 -8.20 1.40
C ARG A 308 7.24 -6.95 2.26
N LEU A 309 7.92 -5.84 1.97
CA LEU A 309 7.71 -4.57 2.66
C LEU A 309 6.25 -4.10 2.50
N THR A 310 5.73 -4.12 1.26
CA THR A 310 4.36 -3.72 0.94
C THR A 310 3.32 -4.46 1.80
N ASN A 311 3.47 -5.77 1.98
CA ASN A 311 2.53 -6.56 2.77
C ASN A 311 2.80 -6.46 4.28
N LYS A 312 4.06 -6.56 4.75
CA LYS A 312 4.42 -6.58 6.17
C LYS A 312 4.05 -5.29 6.90
N VAL A 313 4.40 -4.12 6.33
CA VAL A 313 4.11 -2.82 6.95
C VAL A 313 2.93 -2.10 6.32
N SER A 314 2.28 -2.74 5.34
CA SER A 314 1.12 -2.19 4.64
C SER A 314 1.42 -0.89 3.86
N GLN A 315 2.56 -0.82 3.16
CA GLN A 315 3.00 0.36 2.45
C GLN A 315 2.06 0.69 1.27
N ASN A 316 1.49 1.89 1.28
CA ASN A 316 0.48 2.30 0.28
C ASN A 316 1.13 2.73 -1.04
N LEU A 317 2.15 3.60 -0.98
CA LEU A 317 2.86 4.08 -2.16
C LEU A 317 3.35 2.91 -3.03
N HIS A 318 4.00 1.92 -2.40
CA HIS A 318 4.54 0.77 -3.10
C HIS A 318 3.44 -0.06 -3.80
N ALA A 319 2.31 -0.28 -3.13
CA ALA A 319 1.17 -0.96 -3.74
C ALA A 319 0.60 -0.18 -4.95
N GLU A 320 0.56 1.14 -4.85
CA GLU A 320 0.11 2.01 -5.95
C GLU A 320 1.08 2.01 -7.13
N LEU A 321 2.38 1.91 -6.90
CA LEU A 321 3.38 1.77 -7.95
C LEU A 321 3.28 0.39 -8.61
N LEU A 322 3.06 -0.68 -7.82
CA LEU A 322 2.89 -2.03 -8.34
C LEU A 322 1.71 -2.12 -9.30
N ILE A 323 0.54 -1.56 -8.97
CA ILE A 323 -0.62 -1.61 -9.87
C ILE A 323 -0.35 -0.87 -11.19
N ARG A 324 0.42 0.24 -11.16
CA ARG A 324 0.82 0.97 -12.37
C ARG A 324 1.86 0.21 -13.18
N ARG A 325 2.83 -0.40 -12.54
CA ARG A 325 3.83 -1.26 -13.21
C ARG A 325 3.16 -2.45 -13.90
N ILE A 326 2.19 -3.09 -13.23
CA ILE A 326 1.36 -4.13 -13.83
C ILE A 326 0.58 -3.59 -15.04
N GLY A 327 -0.03 -2.41 -14.90
CA GLY A 327 -0.74 -1.74 -15.98
C GLY A 327 0.15 -1.36 -17.16
N ALA A 328 1.45 -1.20 -16.92
CA ALA A 328 2.42 -0.85 -17.96
C ALA A 328 2.87 -2.03 -18.83
N ILE A 329 2.60 -3.28 -18.45
CA ILE A 329 2.98 -4.49 -19.22
C ILE A 329 2.26 -4.50 -20.57
N ALA A 330 0.95 -4.24 -20.57
CA ALA A 330 0.12 -4.28 -21.77
C ALA A 330 -0.75 -3.03 -21.93
N GLY A 331 -0.46 -1.98 -21.20
CA GLY A 331 -1.20 -0.73 -21.14
C GLY A 331 -0.28 0.48 -21.02
N THR A 332 -0.85 1.58 -20.54
CA THR A 332 -0.17 2.86 -20.41
C THR A 332 0.49 3.09 -19.06
N GLY A 333 0.30 2.18 -18.10
CA GLY A 333 0.70 2.33 -16.72
C GLY A 333 -0.32 3.14 -15.89
N SER A 334 -1.55 3.27 -16.37
CA SER A 334 -2.66 3.84 -15.60
C SER A 334 -3.15 2.85 -14.53
N VAL A 335 -3.84 3.37 -13.52
CA VAL A 335 -4.54 2.53 -12.53
C VAL A 335 -5.56 1.64 -13.22
N ALA A 336 -6.28 2.15 -14.21
CA ALA A 336 -7.30 1.42 -14.97
C ALA A 336 -6.73 0.22 -15.73
N ASP A 337 -5.55 0.35 -16.35
CA ASP A 337 -4.86 -0.78 -16.98
C ASP A 337 -4.41 -1.83 -15.97
N GLY A 338 -3.90 -1.40 -14.81
CA GLY A 338 -3.55 -2.30 -13.72
C GLY A 338 -4.76 -3.05 -13.16
N GLN A 339 -5.88 -2.37 -12.97
CA GLN A 339 -7.15 -2.98 -12.55
C GLN A 339 -7.66 -3.99 -13.58
N LYS A 340 -7.49 -3.72 -14.88
CA LYS A 340 -7.83 -4.69 -15.94
C LYS A 340 -7.01 -5.97 -15.80
N ALA A 341 -5.73 -5.87 -15.50
CA ALA A 341 -4.87 -7.03 -15.28
C ALA A 341 -5.26 -7.81 -14.00
N VAL A 342 -5.53 -7.11 -12.90
CA VAL A 342 -6.05 -7.72 -11.65
C VAL A 342 -7.38 -8.42 -11.90
N ARG A 343 -8.28 -7.81 -12.68
CA ARG A 343 -9.56 -8.42 -13.05
C ARG A 343 -9.35 -9.72 -13.82
N ALA A 344 -8.48 -9.73 -14.83
CA ALA A 344 -8.17 -10.95 -15.58
C ALA A 344 -7.63 -12.09 -14.68
N MET A 345 -6.79 -11.76 -13.69
CA MET A 345 -6.32 -12.72 -12.69
C MET A 345 -7.48 -13.26 -11.82
N LEU A 346 -8.40 -12.39 -11.39
CA LEU A 346 -9.57 -12.78 -10.59
C LEU A 346 -10.55 -13.64 -11.38
N ASP A 347 -10.74 -13.37 -12.67
CA ASP A 347 -11.53 -14.20 -13.57
C ASP A 347 -10.90 -15.60 -13.68
N GLY A 348 -9.57 -15.68 -13.83
CA GLY A 348 -8.81 -16.94 -13.80
C GLY A 348 -8.91 -17.70 -12.47
N ALA A 349 -9.08 -16.99 -11.36
CA ALA A 349 -9.33 -17.58 -10.04
C ALA A 349 -10.80 -17.97 -9.82
N GLY A 350 -11.67 -17.74 -10.80
CA GLY A 350 -13.10 -18.02 -10.73
C GLY A 350 -13.85 -17.13 -9.74
N VAL A 351 -13.33 -15.93 -9.44
CA VAL A 351 -13.98 -14.97 -8.57
C VAL A 351 -15.06 -14.21 -9.35
N ASP A 352 -16.29 -14.25 -8.86
CA ASP A 352 -17.43 -13.58 -9.49
C ASP A 352 -17.20 -12.06 -9.57
N ARG A 353 -17.42 -11.48 -10.75
CA ARG A 353 -17.27 -10.04 -11.00
C ARG A 353 -18.12 -9.16 -10.07
N TRP A 354 -19.28 -9.61 -9.66
CA TRP A 354 -20.18 -8.88 -8.76
C TRP A 354 -19.70 -8.87 -7.29
N SER A 355 -18.70 -9.66 -6.95
CA SER A 355 -18.22 -9.82 -5.57
C SER A 355 -17.09 -8.86 -5.20
N TYR A 356 -16.55 -8.09 -6.14
CA TYR A 356 -15.49 -7.11 -5.88
C TYR A 356 -15.59 -5.88 -6.78
N ASP A 357 -14.94 -4.81 -6.35
CA ASP A 357 -14.57 -3.66 -7.16
C ASP A 357 -13.34 -2.98 -6.55
N PHE A 358 -12.38 -2.57 -7.39
CA PHE A 358 -11.16 -1.91 -6.93
C PHE A 358 -10.94 -0.64 -7.72
N ALA A 359 -10.72 0.48 -7.01
CA ALA A 359 -10.41 1.79 -7.57
C ALA A 359 -8.94 2.17 -7.41
N ASP A 360 -8.18 1.37 -6.64
CA ASP A 360 -6.76 1.59 -6.37
C ASP A 360 -6.02 0.27 -6.12
N GLY A 361 -4.70 0.34 -5.94
CA GLY A 361 -3.87 -0.82 -5.60
C GLY A 361 -3.63 -0.98 -4.09
N ALA A 362 -3.81 0.07 -3.31
CA ALA A 362 -3.44 0.12 -1.90
C ALA A 362 -4.60 -0.12 -0.92
N GLY A 363 -5.82 0.17 -1.33
CA GLY A 363 -6.99 0.11 -0.46
C GLY A 363 -7.30 1.41 0.29
N MET A 364 -6.83 2.54 -0.21
CA MET A 364 -7.13 3.87 0.34
C MET A 364 -8.46 4.43 -0.18
N SER A 365 -8.93 3.92 -1.30
CA SER A 365 -10.19 4.33 -1.90
C SER A 365 -11.40 3.76 -1.15
N ASN A 366 -12.34 4.65 -0.81
CA ASN A 366 -13.64 4.24 -0.28
C ASN A 366 -14.58 3.65 -1.35
N TYR A 367 -14.16 3.60 -2.63
CA TYR A 367 -14.89 2.92 -3.70
C TYR A 367 -14.57 1.43 -3.79
N ASN A 368 -13.48 0.98 -3.21
CA ASN A 368 -13.15 -0.43 -3.16
C ASN A 368 -14.25 -1.24 -2.46
N ARG A 369 -14.59 -2.39 -3.05
CA ARG A 369 -15.55 -3.34 -2.51
C ARG A 369 -15.04 -4.76 -2.65
N LEU A 370 -15.31 -5.57 -1.64
CA LEU A 370 -14.93 -6.98 -1.60
C LEU A 370 -15.90 -7.76 -0.73
N THR A 371 -16.29 -8.96 -1.17
CA THR A 371 -17.02 -9.89 -0.32
C THR A 371 -16.04 -10.84 0.39
N PRO A 372 -16.34 -11.29 1.62
CA PRO A 372 -15.51 -12.26 2.34
C PRO A 372 -15.29 -13.55 1.53
N ARG A 373 -16.34 -14.07 0.85
CA ARG A 373 -16.24 -15.28 0.03
C ARG A 373 -15.31 -15.11 -1.16
N ALA A 374 -15.34 -13.95 -1.82
CA ALA A 374 -14.42 -13.64 -2.92
C ALA A 374 -12.96 -13.65 -2.46
N ALA A 375 -12.69 -13.04 -1.29
CA ALA A 375 -11.34 -13.04 -0.71
C ALA A 375 -10.86 -14.45 -0.40
N VAL A 376 -11.70 -15.29 0.23
CA VAL A 376 -11.35 -16.69 0.54
C VAL A 376 -11.14 -17.51 -0.73
N ARG A 377 -12.02 -17.36 -1.74
CA ARG A 377 -11.86 -18.04 -3.03
C ARG A 377 -10.53 -17.69 -3.68
N PHE A 378 -10.19 -16.41 -3.71
CA PHE A 378 -8.92 -15.94 -4.25
C PHE A 378 -7.72 -16.48 -3.45
N LEU A 379 -7.74 -16.38 -2.13
CA LEU A 379 -6.67 -16.91 -1.27
C LEU A 379 -6.45 -18.41 -1.47
N ARG A 380 -7.51 -19.19 -1.63
CA ARG A 380 -7.41 -20.62 -1.97
C ARG A 380 -6.76 -20.84 -3.32
N TRP A 381 -7.15 -20.05 -4.33
CA TRP A 381 -6.53 -20.13 -5.65
C TRP A 381 -5.03 -19.79 -5.60
N THR A 382 -4.59 -18.83 -4.78
CA THR A 382 -3.15 -18.53 -4.66
C THR A 382 -2.33 -19.74 -4.21
N GLN A 383 -2.90 -20.65 -3.40
CA GLN A 383 -2.20 -21.86 -2.96
C GLN A 383 -1.90 -22.85 -4.09
N THR A 384 -2.62 -22.76 -5.21
CA THR A 384 -2.41 -23.63 -6.40
C THR A 384 -1.38 -23.04 -7.37
N GLN A 385 -0.92 -21.81 -7.13
CA GLN A 385 0.02 -21.12 -8.02
C GLN A 385 1.47 -21.45 -7.66
N THR A 386 2.34 -21.51 -8.67
CA THR A 386 3.78 -21.80 -8.47
C THR A 386 4.47 -20.77 -7.56
N TRP A 387 4.01 -19.52 -7.57
CA TRP A 387 4.48 -18.43 -6.74
C TRP A 387 3.75 -18.31 -5.39
N GLY A 388 2.69 -19.09 -5.17
CA GLY A 388 1.78 -18.91 -4.03
C GLY A 388 2.46 -19.04 -2.67
N ALA A 389 3.41 -19.97 -2.51
CA ALA A 389 4.19 -20.13 -1.28
C ALA A 389 5.05 -18.90 -0.99
N ALA A 390 5.80 -18.41 -1.98
CA ALA A 390 6.64 -17.22 -1.85
C ALA A 390 5.81 -15.96 -1.56
N TRP A 391 4.65 -15.82 -2.21
CA TRP A 391 3.73 -14.72 -1.91
C TRP A 391 3.19 -14.79 -0.47
N ARG A 392 2.78 -15.96 0.02
CA ARG A 392 2.29 -16.16 1.40
C ARG A 392 3.32 -15.72 2.43
N GLU A 393 4.60 -15.95 2.22
CA GLU A 393 5.70 -15.54 3.09
C GLU A 393 5.83 -14.02 3.22
N THR A 394 5.32 -13.27 2.25
CA THR A 394 5.29 -11.80 2.33
C THR A 394 4.23 -11.27 3.30
N LEU A 395 3.23 -12.07 3.68
CA LEU A 395 2.17 -11.66 4.59
C LEU A 395 2.68 -11.48 6.03
N PRO A 396 2.14 -10.54 6.81
CA PRO A 396 2.35 -10.46 8.24
C PRO A 396 2.05 -11.76 8.97
N VAL A 397 2.84 -12.07 10.00
CA VAL A 397 2.70 -13.28 10.81
C VAL A 397 2.26 -12.93 12.23
N GLY A 398 1.21 -13.58 12.71
CA GLY A 398 0.67 -13.35 14.05
C GLY A 398 1.74 -13.53 15.14
N GLY A 399 1.85 -12.56 16.05
CA GLY A 399 2.80 -12.56 17.16
C GLY A 399 4.28 -12.37 16.78
N LEU A 400 4.61 -12.27 15.47
CA LEU A 400 5.99 -12.25 15.00
C LEU A 400 6.38 -10.93 14.34
N ASP A 401 5.70 -10.55 13.26
CA ASP A 401 6.17 -9.46 12.42
C ASP A 401 5.06 -8.59 11.80
N GLY A 402 5.49 -7.51 11.14
CA GLY A 402 4.64 -6.60 10.40
C GLY A 402 3.51 -6.03 11.26
N THR A 403 2.36 -5.82 10.63
CA THR A 403 1.17 -5.28 11.31
C THR A 403 0.52 -6.27 12.31
N LEU A 404 0.99 -7.51 12.37
CA LEU A 404 0.53 -8.53 13.31
C LEU A 404 1.52 -8.84 14.44
N ALA A 405 2.64 -8.15 14.54
CA ALA A 405 3.68 -8.40 15.55
C ALA A 405 3.17 -8.43 17.00
N ARG A 406 2.13 -7.65 17.31
CA ARG A 406 1.52 -7.56 18.65
C ARG A 406 0.20 -8.32 18.77
N ARG A 407 -0.39 -8.79 17.64
CA ARG A 407 -1.65 -9.53 17.63
C ARG A 407 -1.37 -11.02 17.65
N PHE A 408 -2.21 -11.79 18.33
CA PHE A 408 -2.11 -13.25 18.51
C PHE A 408 -0.87 -13.74 19.28
N ARG A 409 -0.05 -12.85 19.82
CA ARG A 409 1.15 -13.22 20.57
C ARG A 409 0.76 -13.97 21.84
N GLY A 410 1.41 -15.13 22.09
CA GLY A 410 1.12 -15.98 23.24
C GLY A 410 -0.24 -16.70 23.18
N THR A 411 -0.91 -16.72 22.02
CA THR A 411 -2.14 -17.46 21.77
C THR A 411 -1.89 -18.70 20.93
N PRO A 412 -2.87 -19.61 20.76
CA PRO A 412 -2.74 -20.76 19.85
C PRO A 412 -2.40 -20.40 18.39
N LEU A 413 -2.69 -19.15 17.95
CA LEU A 413 -2.36 -18.64 16.62
C LEU A 413 -1.02 -17.89 16.54
N ASP A 414 -0.24 -17.83 17.63
CA ASP A 414 1.11 -17.27 17.63
C ASP A 414 1.99 -18.01 16.61
N ARG A 415 2.57 -17.27 15.65
CA ARG A 415 3.35 -17.78 14.51
C ARG A 415 2.60 -18.76 13.57
N LYS A 416 1.30 -18.93 13.77
CA LYS A 416 0.45 -19.86 13.00
C LYS A 416 -0.60 -19.14 12.14
N LEU A 417 -0.60 -17.83 12.10
CA LEU A 417 -1.50 -17.03 11.30
C LEU A 417 -0.69 -16.15 10.36
N PHE A 418 -1.00 -16.22 9.05
CA PHE A 418 -0.39 -15.44 7.97
C PHE A 418 -1.50 -14.64 7.31
N ALA A 419 -1.57 -13.33 7.55
CA ALA A 419 -2.71 -12.57 7.08
C ALA A 419 -2.38 -11.10 6.81
N LYS A 420 -3.08 -10.52 5.84
CA LYS A 420 -3.05 -9.09 5.58
C LYS A 420 -4.08 -8.38 6.43
N THR A 421 -3.65 -7.37 7.15
CA THR A 421 -4.53 -6.44 7.87
C THR A 421 -5.06 -5.34 6.95
N GLY A 422 -6.19 -4.76 7.29
CA GLY A 422 -6.71 -3.53 6.68
C GLY A 422 -7.32 -2.63 7.74
N THR A 423 -7.05 -1.34 7.65
CA THR A 423 -7.68 -0.32 8.48
C THR A 423 -7.90 0.94 7.65
N LEU A 424 -9.10 1.41 7.63
CA LEU A 424 -9.50 2.71 7.11
C LEU A 424 -10.54 3.28 8.08
N ASN A 425 -10.93 4.54 7.89
CA ASN A 425 -11.98 5.10 8.75
C ASN A 425 -13.24 4.21 8.71
N ALA A 426 -13.77 3.83 9.87
CA ALA A 426 -14.93 2.95 10.02
C ALA A 426 -14.79 1.55 9.39
N ALA A 427 -13.58 1.07 9.06
CA ALA A 427 -13.34 -0.23 8.46
C ALA A 427 -12.13 -0.96 9.03
N ASN A 428 -12.30 -2.25 9.36
CA ASN A 428 -11.22 -3.18 9.70
C ASN A 428 -11.30 -4.42 8.83
N ALA A 429 -10.17 -4.99 8.49
CA ALA A 429 -10.08 -6.21 7.69
C ALA A 429 -8.93 -7.10 8.14
N LEU A 430 -9.12 -8.41 8.00
CA LEU A 430 -8.07 -9.41 8.20
C LEU A 430 -8.39 -10.62 7.32
N SER A 431 -7.51 -10.95 6.36
CA SER A 431 -7.72 -12.10 5.48
C SER A 431 -6.41 -12.85 5.24
N GLY A 432 -6.47 -14.17 5.20
CA GLY A 432 -5.28 -14.99 5.04
C GLY A 432 -5.48 -16.45 5.43
N PHE A 433 -4.48 -17.00 6.08
CA PHE A 433 -4.35 -18.41 6.42
C PHE A 433 -4.08 -18.56 7.93
N LEU A 434 -4.68 -19.54 8.54
CA LEU A 434 -4.37 -19.92 9.93
C LEU A 434 -4.25 -21.45 10.07
N MET A 435 -3.47 -21.89 11.03
CA MET A 435 -3.37 -23.29 11.41
C MET A 435 -4.27 -23.58 12.60
N ALA A 436 -5.24 -24.46 12.43
CA ALA A 436 -6.16 -24.90 13.47
C ALA A 436 -5.47 -25.81 14.51
N ALA A 437 -6.17 -26.10 15.61
CA ALA A 437 -5.67 -27.02 16.66
C ALA A 437 -5.38 -28.42 16.13
N SER A 438 -6.13 -28.91 15.14
CA SER A 438 -5.91 -30.16 14.45
C SER A 438 -4.66 -30.21 13.54
N GLY A 439 -3.98 -29.06 13.33
CA GLY A 439 -2.88 -28.92 12.37
C GLY A 439 -3.33 -28.63 10.94
N ARG A 440 -4.64 -28.60 10.64
CA ARG A 440 -5.15 -28.22 9.31
C ARG A 440 -4.99 -26.73 9.04
N THR A 441 -4.70 -26.38 7.80
CA THR A 441 -4.71 -24.97 7.38
C THR A 441 -6.13 -24.55 7.00
N LEU A 442 -6.63 -23.51 7.63
CA LEU A 442 -7.88 -22.86 7.27
C LEU A 442 -7.61 -21.56 6.51
N VAL A 443 -8.49 -21.23 5.57
CA VAL A 443 -8.44 -19.98 4.80
C VAL A 443 -9.60 -19.10 5.24
N PHE A 444 -9.33 -17.82 5.52
CA PHE A 444 -10.34 -16.94 6.09
C PHE A 444 -10.30 -15.52 5.53
N SER A 445 -11.46 -14.85 5.60
CA SER A 445 -11.59 -13.40 5.42
C SER A 445 -12.61 -12.84 6.40
N ALA A 446 -12.18 -11.88 7.19
CA ALA A 446 -13.01 -11.10 8.11
C ALA A 446 -12.97 -9.63 7.69
N LEU A 447 -14.13 -9.05 7.38
CA LEU A 447 -14.30 -7.67 6.96
C LEU A 447 -15.34 -7.01 7.87
N ALA A 448 -15.00 -5.90 8.53
CA ALA A 448 -15.89 -5.15 9.41
C ALA A 448 -15.99 -3.71 8.97
N ASN A 449 -17.20 -3.20 8.84
CA ASN A 449 -17.48 -1.82 8.42
C ASN A 449 -18.54 -1.17 9.34
N ASP A 450 -18.77 0.10 9.08
CA ASP A 450 -19.86 0.90 9.68
C ASP A 450 -19.69 1.11 11.20
N MET A 451 -18.45 1.16 11.68
CA MET A 451 -18.08 1.49 13.06
C MET A 451 -17.96 3.00 13.26
N PRO A 452 -18.17 3.53 14.47
CA PRO A 452 -17.68 4.86 14.83
C PRO A 452 -16.19 5.03 14.60
N GLY A 453 -15.73 6.25 14.29
CA GLY A 453 -14.34 6.51 13.93
C GLY A 453 -13.31 6.22 15.04
N ASP A 454 -13.75 6.13 16.28
CA ASP A 454 -12.95 5.80 17.47
C ASP A 454 -13.11 4.34 17.94
N ALA A 455 -13.92 3.54 17.22
CA ALA A 455 -14.15 2.12 17.50
C ALA A 455 -13.31 1.21 16.59
N SER A 456 -13.14 -0.06 16.99
CA SER A 456 -12.43 -1.07 16.23
C SER A 456 -13.00 -2.47 16.47
N ALA A 457 -13.25 -3.20 15.39
CA ALA A 457 -13.66 -4.61 15.44
C ALA A 457 -12.47 -5.59 15.58
N THR A 458 -11.23 -5.10 15.67
CA THR A 458 -10.03 -5.94 15.67
C THR A 458 -10.07 -7.02 16.75
N SER A 459 -10.39 -6.65 18.00
CA SER A 459 -10.46 -7.60 19.11
C SER A 459 -11.57 -8.65 18.95
N ALA A 460 -12.72 -8.25 18.40
CA ALA A 460 -13.85 -9.15 18.13
C ALA A 460 -13.48 -10.21 17.09
N VAL A 461 -12.83 -9.76 16.00
CA VAL A 461 -12.33 -10.63 14.92
C VAL A 461 -11.26 -11.59 15.46
N ASP A 462 -10.31 -11.11 16.27
CA ASP A 462 -9.26 -11.95 16.84
C ASP A 462 -9.83 -13.06 17.72
N LYS A 463 -10.79 -12.75 18.60
CA LYS A 463 -11.48 -13.73 19.45
C LYS A 463 -12.25 -14.77 18.62
N ALA A 464 -12.94 -14.33 17.58
CA ALA A 464 -13.68 -15.22 16.69
C ALA A 464 -12.75 -16.21 15.96
N LEU A 465 -11.60 -15.73 15.44
CA LEU A 465 -10.63 -16.59 14.77
C LEU A 465 -9.94 -17.57 15.75
N LEU A 466 -9.70 -17.16 16.99
CA LEU A 466 -9.19 -18.06 18.04
C LEU A 466 -10.19 -19.16 18.37
N ALA A 467 -11.49 -18.84 18.48
CA ALA A 467 -12.55 -19.83 18.69
C ALA A 467 -12.63 -20.83 17.53
N VAL A 468 -12.64 -20.32 16.28
CA VAL A 468 -12.63 -21.17 15.07
C VAL A 468 -11.41 -22.09 15.04
N ALA A 469 -10.21 -21.56 15.33
CA ALA A 469 -8.98 -22.34 15.31
C ALA A 469 -8.97 -23.43 16.39
N GLY A 470 -9.54 -23.14 17.56
CA GLY A 470 -9.63 -24.11 18.68
C GLY A 470 -10.64 -25.23 18.45
N ALA A 471 -11.73 -24.94 17.70
CA ALA A 471 -12.79 -25.90 17.42
C ALA A 471 -12.51 -26.82 16.22
N ASN A 472 -11.49 -26.56 15.43
CA ASN A 472 -11.13 -27.27 14.22
C ASN A 472 -9.68 -27.79 14.28
#